data_7d217fb263507b3e14b973e8091e27aa
#
_entry.id   7d217fb263507b3e14b973e8091e27aa
#
_cell.length_a   1.000
_cell.length_b   1.000
_cell.length_c   1.000
_cell.angle_alpha   90.00
_cell.angle_beta   90.00
_cell.angle_gamma   90.00
#
_symmetry.space_group_name_H-M   'P 1'
#
loop_
_entity.id
_entity.type
_entity.pdbx_description
1 polymer ?
#
loop_
_entity_poly.entity_id
_entity_poly.type
_entity_poly.pdbx_seq_one_letter_code
_entity_poly.pdbx_strand_id
1 'polypeptide(L)'
;MDTALLLSGVVGIGIAAQWLAWYLKQPSILFLLLIGIIVGPVLGVFDPDLVLGELMFPFISLGVAIILFEGSLTLEFDEIKQHGSVVQMLVSVGVLITIAIVALSTYLLFDVDPIIALLFGALVCVTGPTVIMPLLRSVRPNKTISNILKWEGIIIDPIGAIAVVLVYEYIISGGEASSILLFAKIVVLATVMGLAGAWALAFLMRKHMIPEFLRNVFTLSFVLVLFSISNHLEHESGLLTVTVLGVALANWPKFPRDTILEFNESLTILLVSVLFIILAARVELESLLSVGFAGIVLLAIVMFVARPLSVWASSIGSNLKTNEKLMISWIGPRGIVAAAISSLFAIRLQEYDIQGVELLVPLVFLVIIGTVMIQGLGAKMVGNFLGVREPETNGILVVGSNPIALLVATSLKDQGFDVIVAHNNYTNIASARMSGLRTYFGNPVSDHADHHLDLIGIGRLFAMSMDKEMNTLSEIHYRHEFGERKLYRLKFSDEKVKSERDDKQANFHSQWLFGNDATYTKLASMLSKKARIKITNITDSYSFEQYKADNKQFVPLYTVDKEGKLHVITDKFDGTVPRDRKLISLVVDDEVQPKPVDVTPKREQAR
;
A
#
# COMPACT_ATOMS: atom_id res chain seq x y z
N MET A 1 -13.84 -17.15 -34.23
CA MET A 1 -14.61 -16.66 -33.06
C MET A 1 -14.89 -15.19 -33.26
N ASP A 2 -16.03 -14.67 -32.81
CA ASP A 2 -16.34 -13.23 -32.95
C ASP A 2 -15.31 -12.40 -32.16
N THR A 3 -14.67 -11.42 -32.79
CA THR A 3 -13.65 -10.56 -32.20
C THR A 3 -14.18 -9.81 -30.96
N ALA A 4 -15.46 -9.38 -31.02
CA ALA A 4 -16.10 -8.71 -29.89
C ALA A 4 -16.26 -9.64 -28.70
N LEU A 5 -16.57 -10.93 -28.94
CA LEU A 5 -16.66 -11.94 -27.87
C LEU A 5 -15.29 -12.22 -27.24
N LEU A 6 -14.23 -12.28 -28.05
CA LEU A 6 -12.86 -12.48 -27.55
C LEU A 6 -12.41 -11.31 -26.69
N LEU A 7 -12.58 -10.08 -27.15
CA LEU A 7 -12.19 -8.88 -26.38
C LEU A 7 -12.98 -8.74 -25.08
N SER A 8 -14.31 -8.95 -25.14
CA SER A 8 -15.14 -8.91 -23.92
C SER A 8 -14.79 -10.06 -22.97
N GLY A 9 -14.41 -11.23 -23.50
CA GLY A 9 -13.91 -12.37 -22.74
C GLY A 9 -12.61 -12.04 -22.01
N VAL A 10 -11.64 -11.41 -22.66
CA VAL A 10 -10.37 -10.97 -22.05
C VAL A 10 -10.64 -10.01 -20.88
N VAL A 11 -11.51 -9.02 -21.08
CA VAL A 11 -11.91 -8.09 -19.99
C VAL A 11 -12.57 -8.84 -18.84
N GLY A 12 -13.56 -9.69 -19.14
CA GLY A 12 -14.31 -10.44 -18.11
C GLY A 12 -13.42 -11.38 -17.30
N ILE A 13 -12.58 -12.16 -17.99
CA ILE A 13 -11.63 -13.08 -17.34
C ILE A 13 -10.56 -12.31 -16.57
N GLY A 14 -10.11 -11.16 -17.09
CA GLY A 14 -9.17 -10.29 -16.41
C GLY A 14 -9.69 -9.79 -15.07
N ILE A 15 -10.93 -9.31 -15.03
CA ILE A 15 -11.57 -8.87 -13.77
C ILE A 15 -11.86 -10.07 -12.84
N ALA A 16 -12.24 -11.22 -13.39
CA ALA A 16 -12.40 -12.44 -12.59
C ALA A 16 -11.06 -12.87 -11.94
N ALA A 17 -9.94 -12.74 -12.66
CA ALA A 17 -8.59 -12.98 -12.13
C ALA A 17 -8.23 -12.01 -10.99
N GLN A 18 -8.58 -10.73 -11.13
CA GLN A 18 -8.40 -9.73 -10.05
C GLN A 18 -9.21 -10.10 -8.80
N TRP A 19 -10.47 -10.49 -9.00
CA TRP A 19 -11.32 -10.96 -7.90
C TRP A 19 -10.77 -12.21 -7.22
N LEU A 20 -10.31 -13.19 -8.00
CA LEU A 20 -9.69 -14.43 -7.48
C LEU A 20 -8.42 -14.12 -6.68
N ALA A 21 -7.59 -13.22 -7.17
CA ALA A 21 -6.38 -12.75 -6.52
C ALA A 21 -6.69 -12.11 -5.15
N TRP A 22 -7.68 -11.23 -5.11
CA TRP A 22 -8.16 -10.63 -3.87
C TRP A 22 -8.67 -11.68 -2.88
N TYR A 23 -9.49 -12.64 -3.35
CA TYR A 23 -10.03 -13.71 -2.51
C TYR A 23 -8.92 -14.61 -1.93
N LEU A 24 -7.92 -14.97 -2.74
CA LEU A 24 -6.80 -15.80 -2.32
C LEU A 24 -5.69 -14.99 -1.61
N LYS A 25 -5.83 -13.65 -1.52
CA LYS A 25 -4.83 -12.72 -0.96
C LYS A 25 -3.45 -12.91 -1.62
N GLN A 26 -3.43 -13.03 -2.92
CA GLN A 26 -2.24 -13.18 -3.77
C GLN A 26 -2.16 -12.02 -4.77
N PRO A 27 -0.97 -11.72 -5.33
CA PRO A 27 -0.84 -10.70 -6.37
C PRO A 27 -1.63 -11.06 -7.63
N SER A 28 -2.43 -10.11 -8.14
CA SER A 28 -3.29 -10.34 -9.31
C SER A 28 -2.52 -10.66 -10.59
N ILE A 29 -1.34 -10.11 -10.75
CA ILE A 29 -0.47 -10.32 -11.90
C ILE A 29 -0.19 -11.80 -12.15
N LEU A 30 -0.02 -12.59 -11.08
CA LEU A 30 0.20 -14.03 -11.19
C LEU A 30 -0.92 -14.72 -11.98
N PHE A 31 -2.17 -14.41 -11.61
CA PHE A 31 -3.34 -15.01 -12.27
C PHE A 31 -3.51 -14.48 -13.70
N LEU A 32 -3.26 -13.19 -13.92
CA LEU A 32 -3.36 -12.57 -15.24
C LEU A 32 -2.34 -13.17 -16.23
N LEU A 33 -1.09 -13.34 -15.79
CA LEU A 33 -0.05 -13.98 -16.59
C LEU A 33 -0.38 -15.44 -16.88
N LEU A 34 -0.79 -16.21 -15.86
CA LEU A 34 -1.17 -17.61 -16.04
C LEU A 34 -2.36 -17.75 -17.00
N ILE A 35 -3.38 -16.95 -16.84
CA ILE A 35 -4.55 -16.95 -17.72
C ILE A 35 -4.15 -16.57 -19.15
N GLY A 36 -3.33 -15.53 -19.33
CA GLY A 36 -2.84 -15.12 -20.64
C GLY A 36 -2.08 -16.24 -21.35
N ILE A 37 -1.19 -16.94 -20.65
CA ILE A 37 -0.47 -18.11 -21.18
C ILE A 37 -1.44 -19.27 -21.52
N ILE A 38 -2.42 -19.53 -20.65
CA ILE A 38 -3.40 -20.61 -20.90
C ILE A 38 -4.27 -20.29 -22.13
N VAL A 39 -4.83 -19.08 -22.21
CA VAL A 39 -5.77 -18.70 -23.27
C VAL A 39 -5.05 -18.46 -24.61
N GLY A 40 -3.81 -17.96 -24.56
CA GLY A 40 -2.95 -17.75 -25.72
C GLY A 40 -2.27 -19.05 -26.17
N PRO A 41 -0.99 -19.25 -25.84
CA PRO A 41 -0.17 -20.32 -26.44
C PRO A 41 -0.61 -21.74 -26.07
N VAL A 42 -1.26 -21.98 -24.93
CA VAL A 42 -1.66 -23.35 -24.52
C VAL A 42 -2.95 -23.79 -25.23
N LEU A 43 -3.99 -22.96 -25.19
CA LEU A 43 -5.29 -23.29 -25.79
C LEU A 43 -5.45 -22.76 -27.23
N GLY A 44 -4.64 -21.80 -27.65
CA GLY A 44 -4.76 -21.16 -28.97
C GLY A 44 -6.09 -20.45 -29.21
N VAL A 45 -6.82 -20.06 -28.14
CA VAL A 45 -8.14 -19.43 -28.25
C VAL A 45 -8.02 -17.95 -28.56
N PHE A 46 -6.98 -17.30 -28.03
CA PHE A 46 -6.76 -15.86 -28.17
C PHE A 46 -5.35 -15.59 -28.70
N ASP A 47 -5.30 -15.10 -29.93
CA ASP A 47 -4.09 -14.59 -30.56
C ASP A 47 -4.20 -13.06 -30.67
N PRO A 48 -3.45 -12.29 -29.87
CA PRO A 48 -3.52 -10.84 -29.86
C PRO A 48 -3.14 -10.22 -31.22
N ASP A 49 -2.17 -10.80 -31.93
CA ASP A 49 -1.70 -10.27 -33.21
C ASP A 49 -2.79 -10.39 -34.28
N LEU A 50 -3.56 -11.49 -34.30
CA LEU A 50 -4.69 -11.68 -35.20
C LEU A 50 -5.91 -10.81 -34.83
N VAL A 51 -6.15 -10.62 -33.52
CA VAL A 51 -7.34 -9.90 -33.03
C VAL A 51 -7.18 -8.39 -33.10
N LEU A 52 -6.02 -7.86 -32.72
CA LEU A 52 -5.74 -6.43 -32.61
C LEU A 52 -4.96 -5.88 -33.82
N GLY A 53 -4.16 -6.73 -34.47
CA GLY A 53 -3.33 -6.33 -35.61
C GLY A 53 -2.52 -5.06 -35.34
N GLU A 54 -2.60 -4.08 -36.25
CA GLU A 54 -1.86 -2.82 -36.14
C GLU A 54 -2.29 -1.93 -34.94
N LEU A 55 -3.48 -2.17 -34.37
CA LEU A 55 -3.97 -1.40 -33.22
C LEU A 55 -3.34 -1.83 -31.91
N MET A 56 -2.65 -2.98 -31.87
CA MET A 56 -2.10 -3.53 -30.63
C MET A 56 -1.07 -2.59 -29.98
N PHE A 57 -0.13 -2.05 -30.76
CA PHE A 57 0.89 -1.14 -30.23
C PHE A 57 0.33 0.19 -29.73
N PRO A 58 -0.49 0.91 -30.52
CA PRO A 58 -1.17 2.10 -30.03
C PRO A 58 -1.94 1.84 -28.72
N PHE A 59 -2.66 0.72 -28.64
CA PHE A 59 -3.41 0.36 -27.45
C PHE A 59 -2.49 0.12 -26.22
N ILE A 60 -1.41 -0.63 -26.40
CA ILE A 60 -0.43 -0.86 -25.32
C ILE A 60 0.22 0.46 -24.89
N SER A 61 0.68 1.27 -25.84
CA SER A 61 1.35 2.55 -25.55
C SER A 61 0.44 3.53 -24.78
N LEU A 62 -0.81 3.67 -25.23
CA LEU A 62 -1.79 4.53 -24.56
C LEU A 62 -2.14 3.98 -23.17
N GLY A 63 -2.28 2.66 -23.04
CA GLY A 63 -2.51 2.02 -21.75
C GLY A 63 -1.35 2.24 -20.75
N VAL A 64 -0.11 2.08 -21.22
CA VAL A 64 1.08 2.35 -20.41
C VAL A 64 1.16 3.84 -20.04
N ALA A 65 0.82 4.76 -20.94
CA ALA A 65 0.79 6.18 -20.65
C ALA A 65 -0.18 6.54 -19.52
N ILE A 66 -1.37 5.92 -19.50
CA ILE A 66 -2.35 6.11 -18.42
C ILE A 66 -1.81 5.57 -17.09
N ILE A 67 -1.23 4.37 -17.10
CA ILE A 67 -0.66 3.73 -15.91
C ILE A 67 0.50 4.55 -15.34
N LEU A 68 1.38 5.07 -16.21
CA LEU A 68 2.50 5.92 -15.78
C LEU A 68 2.01 7.28 -15.25
N PHE A 69 0.98 7.85 -15.86
CA PHE A 69 0.37 9.08 -15.38
C PHE A 69 -0.23 8.88 -13.99
N GLU A 70 -1.01 7.82 -13.80
CA GLU A 70 -1.61 7.49 -12.49
C GLU A 70 -0.51 7.26 -11.44
N GLY A 71 0.49 6.41 -11.72
CA GLY A 71 1.60 6.18 -10.80
C GLY A 71 2.37 7.47 -10.45
N SER A 72 2.65 8.33 -11.43
CA SER A 72 3.35 9.59 -11.18
C SER A 72 2.51 10.63 -10.43
N LEU A 73 1.18 10.59 -10.57
CA LEU A 73 0.26 11.45 -9.82
C LEU A 73 0.22 11.13 -8.31
N THR A 74 0.72 9.98 -7.89
CA THR A 74 0.83 9.61 -6.46
C THR A 74 2.11 10.14 -5.78
N LEU A 75 3.05 10.75 -6.52
CA LEU A 75 4.36 11.16 -6.01
C LEU A 75 4.33 12.56 -5.37
N GLU A 76 4.33 12.62 -4.04
CA GLU A 76 4.46 13.86 -3.28
C GLU A 76 5.90 14.09 -2.81
N PHE A 77 6.49 15.25 -3.13
CA PHE A 77 7.84 15.59 -2.71
C PHE A 77 8.01 15.68 -1.19
N ASP A 78 6.95 16.05 -0.48
CA ASP A 78 6.99 16.19 0.97
C ASP A 78 7.14 14.83 1.67
N GLU A 79 6.54 13.78 1.12
CA GLU A 79 6.68 12.43 1.65
C GLU A 79 8.07 11.84 1.39
N ILE A 80 8.72 12.17 0.25
CA ILE A 80 10.09 11.76 -0.06
C ILE A 80 11.07 12.30 1.00
N LYS A 81 10.85 13.52 1.50
CA LYS A 81 11.71 14.13 2.54
C LYS A 81 11.69 13.35 3.86
N GLN A 82 10.63 12.63 4.16
CA GLN A 82 10.49 11.88 5.41
C GLN A 82 11.19 10.51 5.39
N HIS A 83 11.36 9.90 4.22
CA HIS A 83 11.91 8.54 4.05
C HIS A 83 13.32 8.50 3.45
N GLY A 84 13.91 9.62 3.19
CA GLY A 84 15.30 10.05 3.07
C GLY A 84 16.26 9.19 2.28
N SER A 85 17.44 9.07 2.84
CA SER A 85 18.65 8.64 2.14
C SER A 85 18.56 7.22 1.56
N VAL A 86 17.89 6.29 2.22
CA VAL A 86 17.83 4.89 1.76
C VAL A 86 17.03 4.76 0.47
N VAL A 87 15.86 5.41 0.38
CA VAL A 87 15.04 5.39 -0.85
C VAL A 87 15.77 6.10 -1.98
N GLN A 88 16.36 7.26 -1.71
CA GLN A 88 17.15 7.98 -2.72
C GLN A 88 18.33 7.14 -3.24
N MET A 89 19.03 6.44 -2.35
CA MET A 89 20.14 5.57 -2.74
C MET A 89 19.64 4.32 -3.49
N LEU A 90 18.49 3.76 -3.13
CA LEU A 90 17.91 2.62 -3.86
C LEU A 90 17.54 2.97 -5.29
N VAL A 91 16.91 4.13 -5.50
CA VAL A 91 16.46 4.56 -6.83
C VAL A 91 17.56 5.24 -7.67
N SER A 92 18.75 5.43 -7.13
CA SER A 92 19.94 5.94 -7.85
C SER A 92 21.03 4.88 -7.94
N VAL A 93 21.83 4.72 -6.90
CA VAL A 93 22.94 3.75 -6.84
C VAL A 93 22.43 2.31 -6.98
N GLY A 94 21.32 1.99 -6.32
CA GLY A 94 20.72 0.66 -6.37
C GLY A 94 20.26 0.27 -7.80
N VAL A 95 19.70 1.22 -8.52
CA VAL A 95 19.34 1.05 -9.94
C VAL A 95 20.56 0.75 -10.79
N LEU A 96 21.62 1.56 -10.67
CA LEU A 96 22.85 1.37 -11.43
C LEU A 96 23.52 0.01 -11.14
N ILE A 97 23.56 -0.40 -9.87
CA ILE A 97 24.07 -1.72 -9.46
C ILE A 97 23.23 -2.83 -10.10
N THR A 98 21.90 -2.71 -10.05
CA THR A 98 20.99 -3.70 -10.64
C THR A 98 21.20 -3.79 -12.15
N ILE A 99 21.22 -2.66 -12.85
CA ILE A 99 21.46 -2.60 -14.30
C ILE A 99 22.79 -3.27 -14.65
N ALA A 100 23.88 -2.89 -13.96
CA ALA A 100 25.22 -3.41 -14.24
C ALA A 100 25.31 -4.94 -14.04
N ILE A 101 24.79 -5.44 -12.91
CA ILE A 101 24.85 -6.87 -12.61
C ILE A 101 23.98 -7.67 -13.58
N VAL A 102 22.76 -7.21 -13.84
CA VAL A 102 21.83 -7.92 -14.74
C VAL A 102 22.34 -7.89 -16.17
N ALA A 103 22.81 -6.73 -16.66
CA ALA A 103 23.40 -6.63 -17.99
C ALA A 103 24.63 -7.54 -18.17
N LEU A 104 25.56 -7.49 -17.22
CA LEU A 104 26.75 -8.35 -17.25
C LEU A 104 26.36 -9.83 -17.23
N SER A 105 25.40 -10.22 -16.37
CA SER A 105 24.97 -11.61 -16.28
C SER A 105 24.26 -12.08 -17.54
N THR A 106 23.44 -11.22 -18.15
CA THR A 106 22.75 -11.53 -19.41
C THR A 106 23.78 -11.72 -20.55
N TYR A 107 24.73 -10.81 -20.66
CA TYR A 107 25.81 -10.90 -21.65
C TYR A 107 26.66 -12.18 -21.51
N LEU A 108 26.94 -12.61 -20.26
CA LEU A 108 27.75 -13.79 -20.01
C LEU A 108 26.98 -15.11 -20.17
N LEU A 109 25.67 -15.11 -19.94
CA LEU A 109 24.84 -16.31 -19.98
C LEU A 109 24.20 -16.58 -21.35
N PHE A 110 23.99 -15.51 -22.12
CA PHE A 110 23.32 -15.57 -23.40
C PHE A 110 24.21 -14.92 -24.46
N ASP A 111 24.13 -15.43 -25.66
CA ASP A 111 24.85 -14.88 -26.82
C ASP A 111 24.07 -13.69 -27.40
N VAL A 112 24.07 -12.57 -26.65
CA VAL A 112 23.33 -11.34 -26.99
C VAL A 112 24.29 -10.16 -27.11
N ASP A 113 23.91 -9.17 -27.91
CA ASP A 113 24.67 -7.93 -27.99
C ASP A 113 24.77 -7.25 -26.61
N PRO A 114 25.94 -6.71 -26.21
CA PRO A 114 26.10 -5.99 -24.93
C PRO A 114 25.08 -4.87 -24.71
N ILE A 115 24.62 -4.23 -25.78
CA ILE A 115 23.62 -3.15 -25.71
C ILE A 115 22.23 -3.72 -25.38
N ILE A 116 21.86 -4.87 -25.94
CA ILE A 116 20.63 -5.58 -25.62
C ILE A 116 20.67 -6.10 -24.17
N ALA A 117 21.82 -6.62 -23.73
CA ALA A 117 22.01 -6.97 -22.33
C ALA A 117 21.84 -5.76 -21.39
N LEU A 118 22.33 -4.57 -21.77
CA LEU A 118 22.15 -3.33 -21.02
C LEU A 118 20.67 -2.90 -21.00
N LEU A 119 19.97 -2.99 -22.14
CA LEU A 119 18.54 -2.72 -22.24
C LEU A 119 17.72 -3.63 -21.33
N PHE A 120 18.03 -4.92 -21.33
CA PHE A 120 17.42 -5.89 -20.43
C PHE A 120 17.69 -5.55 -18.96
N GLY A 121 18.91 -5.15 -18.60
CA GLY A 121 19.25 -4.68 -17.26
C GLY A 121 18.39 -3.46 -16.83
N ALA A 122 18.22 -2.49 -17.74
CA ALA A 122 17.37 -1.33 -17.51
C ALA A 122 15.89 -1.69 -17.36
N LEU A 123 15.37 -2.60 -18.17
CA LEU A 123 13.99 -3.12 -18.04
C LEU A 123 13.76 -3.83 -16.71
N VAL A 124 14.70 -4.67 -16.31
CA VAL A 124 14.58 -5.49 -15.09
C VAL A 124 14.86 -4.68 -13.82
N CYS A 125 15.44 -3.48 -13.87
CA CYS A 125 15.63 -2.67 -12.66
C CYS A 125 14.30 -2.15 -12.08
N VAL A 126 13.26 -2.01 -12.89
CA VAL A 126 11.96 -1.46 -12.50
C VAL A 126 11.19 -2.40 -11.58
N THR A 127 10.77 -1.91 -10.42
CA THR A 127 9.86 -2.59 -9.49
C THR A 127 8.58 -1.77 -9.39
N GLY A 128 7.44 -2.31 -9.88
CA GLY A 128 6.20 -1.52 -9.97
C GLY A 128 5.38 -1.52 -8.68
N PRO A 129 4.72 -0.39 -8.35
CA PRO A 129 3.85 -0.27 -7.17
C PRO A 129 2.65 -1.20 -7.24
N THR A 130 2.15 -1.49 -8.43
CA THR A 130 1.01 -2.39 -8.69
C THR A 130 1.25 -3.82 -8.20
N VAL A 131 2.51 -4.27 -8.13
CA VAL A 131 2.90 -5.58 -7.61
C VAL A 131 3.24 -5.51 -6.13
N ILE A 132 3.96 -4.47 -5.72
CA ILE A 132 4.44 -4.30 -4.35
C ILE A 132 3.28 -4.09 -3.37
N MET A 133 2.29 -3.25 -3.71
CA MET A 133 1.20 -2.92 -2.78
C MET A 133 0.36 -4.14 -2.34
N PRO A 134 -0.14 -5.01 -3.24
CA PRO A 134 -0.81 -6.25 -2.84
C PRO A 134 0.06 -7.18 -2.01
N LEU A 135 1.38 -7.22 -2.31
CA LEU A 135 2.32 -8.03 -1.57
C LEU A 135 2.51 -7.52 -0.14
N LEU A 136 2.67 -6.21 0.05
CA LEU A 136 2.77 -5.58 1.36
C LEU A 136 1.50 -5.80 2.20
N ARG A 137 0.32 -5.66 1.60
CA ARG A 137 -0.97 -5.96 2.26
C ARG A 137 -1.05 -7.42 2.71
N SER A 138 -0.49 -8.35 1.94
CA SER A 138 -0.48 -9.79 2.24
C SER A 138 0.52 -10.17 3.32
N VAL A 139 1.74 -9.61 3.26
CA VAL A 139 2.86 -9.93 4.16
C VAL A 139 2.78 -9.17 5.47
N ARG A 140 2.37 -7.92 5.43
CA ARG A 140 2.30 -6.98 6.55
C ARG A 140 3.64 -6.86 7.29
N PRO A 141 4.69 -6.41 6.62
CA PRO A 141 5.95 -6.13 7.29
C PRO A 141 5.82 -4.90 8.19
N ASN A 142 6.83 -4.66 9.02
CA ASN A 142 6.87 -3.45 9.85
C ASN A 142 6.82 -2.17 8.99
N LYS A 143 6.44 -1.04 9.61
CA LYS A 143 6.24 0.25 8.93
C LYS A 143 7.45 0.72 8.14
N THR A 144 8.65 0.52 8.68
CA THR A 144 9.90 0.93 8.02
C THR A 144 10.06 0.23 6.68
N ILE A 145 9.90 -1.09 6.65
CA ILE A 145 10.00 -1.88 5.42
C ILE A 145 8.88 -1.50 4.45
N SER A 146 7.64 -1.41 4.97
CA SER A 146 6.47 -1.06 4.16
C SER A 146 6.65 0.28 3.46
N ASN A 147 7.07 1.31 4.19
CA ASN A 147 7.29 2.64 3.63
C ASN A 147 8.41 2.65 2.60
N ILE A 148 9.56 2.06 2.89
CA ILE A 148 10.69 2.02 1.94
C ILE A 148 10.28 1.36 0.64
N LEU A 149 9.63 0.18 0.70
CA LEU A 149 9.23 -0.55 -0.50
C LEU A 149 8.11 0.14 -1.28
N LYS A 150 7.15 0.78 -0.59
CA LYS A 150 6.11 1.59 -1.24
C LYS A 150 6.73 2.73 -2.04
N TRP A 151 7.60 3.50 -1.38
CA TRP A 151 8.24 4.66 -2.00
C TRP A 151 9.23 4.27 -3.10
N GLU A 152 10.02 3.22 -2.89
CA GLU A 152 10.88 2.66 -3.94
C GLU A 152 10.05 2.30 -5.16
N GLY A 153 8.98 1.51 -5.00
CA GLY A 153 8.15 1.05 -6.11
C GLY A 153 7.52 2.19 -6.91
N ILE A 154 7.14 3.30 -6.24
CA ILE A 154 6.55 4.46 -6.92
C ILE A 154 7.60 5.26 -7.69
N ILE A 155 8.77 5.51 -7.08
CA ILE A 155 9.79 6.38 -7.68
C ILE A 155 10.59 5.66 -8.76
N ILE A 156 10.79 4.35 -8.64
CA ILE A 156 11.62 3.58 -9.57
C ILE A 156 10.96 3.43 -10.96
N ASP A 157 9.63 3.44 -11.03
CA ASP A 157 8.91 3.34 -12.30
C ASP A 157 9.30 4.45 -13.29
N PRO A 158 9.17 5.75 -12.97
CA PRO A 158 9.60 6.80 -13.87
C PRO A 158 11.12 6.81 -14.13
N ILE A 159 11.95 6.49 -13.12
CA ILE A 159 13.40 6.43 -13.28
C ILE A 159 13.81 5.28 -14.20
N GLY A 160 13.20 4.12 -14.02
CA GLY A 160 13.47 2.96 -14.85
C GLY A 160 12.97 3.16 -16.29
N ALA A 161 11.79 3.75 -16.48
CA ALA A 161 11.30 4.10 -17.81
C ALA A 161 12.28 5.02 -18.54
N ILE A 162 12.79 6.06 -17.86
CA ILE A 162 13.83 6.95 -18.41
C ILE A 162 15.09 6.16 -18.74
N ALA A 163 15.58 5.28 -17.86
CA ALA A 163 16.77 4.48 -18.10
C ALA A 163 16.62 3.57 -19.32
N VAL A 164 15.46 2.95 -19.49
CA VAL A 164 15.14 2.10 -20.66
C VAL A 164 15.12 2.93 -21.95
N VAL A 165 14.44 4.09 -21.94
CA VAL A 165 14.40 4.99 -23.09
C VAL A 165 15.80 5.49 -23.46
N LEU A 166 16.64 5.80 -22.48
CA LEU A 166 18.04 6.17 -22.68
C LEU A 166 18.81 5.12 -23.47
N VAL A 167 18.74 3.87 -23.01
CA VAL A 167 19.46 2.76 -23.66
C VAL A 167 18.88 2.50 -25.05
N TYR A 168 17.55 2.55 -25.19
CA TYR A 168 16.88 2.37 -26.48
C TYR A 168 17.31 3.45 -27.51
N GLU A 169 17.30 4.71 -27.12
CA GLU A 169 17.75 5.81 -27.98
C GLU A 169 19.23 5.69 -28.37
N TYR A 170 20.07 5.25 -27.42
CA TYR A 170 21.47 4.96 -27.71
C TYR A 170 21.63 3.86 -28.78
N ILE A 171 20.75 2.85 -28.76
CA ILE A 171 20.74 1.79 -29.77
C ILE A 171 20.38 2.35 -31.14
N ILE A 172 19.27 3.11 -31.25
CA ILE A 172 18.78 3.61 -32.54
C ILE A 172 19.74 4.59 -33.18
N SER A 173 20.38 5.44 -32.39
CA SER A 173 21.29 6.46 -32.89
C SER A 173 22.70 5.93 -33.27
N GLY A 174 22.93 4.60 -33.15
CA GLY A 174 24.19 3.98 -33.55
C GLY A 174 25.38 4.30 -32.65
N GLY A 175 25.16 4.76 -31.44
CA GLY A 175 26.22 4.98 -30.44
C GLY A 175 27.07 6.26 -30.65
N GLU A 176 26.68 7.13 -31.56
CA GLU A 176 27.40 8.38 -31.81
C GLU A 176 27.14 9.43 -30.72
N ALA A 177 28.01 10.47 -30.64
CA ALA A 177 27.81 11.63 -29.76
C ALA A 177 26.46 12.36 -30.04
N SER A 178 25.87 12.18 -31.21
CA SER A 178 24.55 12.59 -31.60
C SER A 178 23.45 11.99 -30.68
N SER A 179 23.66 10.79 -30.12
CA SER A 179 22.72 10.10 -29.21
C SER A 179 22.51 10.88 -27.93
N ILE A 180 23.59 11.44 -27.36
CA ILE A 180 23.50 12.25 -26.12
C ILE A 180 22.73 13.55 -26.42
N LEU A 181 22.93 14.15 -27.59
CA LEU A 181 22.22 15.36 -27.97
C LEU A 181 20.73 15.08 -28.22
N LEU A 182 20.43 14.00 -28.94
CA LEU A 182 19.05 13.55 -29.19
C LEU A 182 18.34 13.21 -27.88
N PHE A 183 19.01 12.48 -26.98
CA PHE A 183 18.51 12.21 -25.65
C PHE A 183 18.23 13.48 -24.86
N ALA A 184 19.19 14.44 -24.83
CA ALA A 184 18.99 15.72 -24.17
C ALA A 184 17.78 16.48 -24.77
N LYS A 185 17.61 16.42 -26.10
CA LYS A 185 16.45 17.00 -26.80
C LYS A 185 15.14 16.35 -26.34
N ILE A 186 15.07 15.01 -26.27
CA ILE A 186 13.90 14.26 -25.80
C ILE A 186 13.56 14.64 -24.35
N VAL A 187 14.55 14.62 -23.45
CA VAL A 187 14.35 14.97 -22.04
C VAL A 187 13.87 16.42 -21.88
N VAL A 188 14.49 17.36 -22.60
CA VAL A 188 14.08 18.77 -22.56
C VAL A 188 12.67 18.95 -23.12
N LEU A 189 12.38 18.37 -24.30
CA LEU A 189 11.06 18.42 -24.91
C LEU A 189 9.98 17.86 -23.99
N ALA A 190 10.18 16.64 -23.49
CA ALA A 190 9.25 15.97 -22.61
C ALA A 190 9.03 16.72 -21.29
N THR A 191 10.08 17.26 -20.70
CA THR A 191 9.99 18.07 -19.48
C THR A 191 9.23 19.36 -19.72
N VAL A 192 9.54 20.09 -20.80
CA VAL A 192 8.86 21.34 -21.15
C VAL A 192 7.38 21.06 -21.45
N MET A 193 7.09 20.05 -22.25
CA MET A 193 5.69 19.68 -22.59
C MET A 193 4.93 19.20 -21.35
N GLY A 194 5.54 18.37 -20.50
CA GLY A 194 4.93 17.87 -19.28
C GLY A 194 4.61 19.00 -18.29
N LEU A 195 5.55 19.93 -18.07
CA LEU A 195 5.35 21.08 -17.19
C LEU A 195 4.33 22.09 -17.77
N ALA A 196 4.42 22.37 -19.08
CA ALA A 196 3.45 23.23 -19.75
C ALA A 196 2.05 22.62 -19.71
N GLY A 197 1.92 21.31 -19.92
CA GLY A 197 0.68 20.57 -19.80
C GLY A 197 0.13 20.61 -18.36
N ALA A 198 0.98 20.43 -17.37
CA ALA A 198 0.60 20.53 -15.96
C ALA A 198 0.06 21.93 -15.61
N TRP A 199 0.78 22.95 -16.06
CA TRP A 199 0.35 24.33 -15.88
C TRP A 199 -1.00 24.60 -16.56
N ALA A 200 -1.15 24.17 -17.81
CA ALA A 200 -2.38 24.38 -18.57
C ALA A 200 -3.59 23.68 -17.90
N LEU A 201 -3.43 22.40 -17.54
CA LEU A 201 -4.49 21.63 -16.89
C LEU A 201 -4.83 22.19 -15.50
N ALA A 202 -3.83 22.52 -14.69
CA ALA A 202 -4.03 23.14 -13.38
C ALA A 202 -4.69 24.52 -13.50
N PHE A 203 -4.34 25.31 -14.52
CA PHE A 203 -4.98 26.60 -14.78
C PHE A 203 -6.46 26.44 -15.14
N LEU A 204 -6.79 25.53 -16.05
CA LEU A 204 -8.17 25.26 -16.46
C LEU A 204 -9.04 24.78 -15.27
N MET A 205 -8.49 23.89 -14.45
CA MET A 205 -9.15 23.37 -13.24
C MET A 205 -9.39 24.48 -12.20
N ARG A 206 -8.36 25.29 -11.92
CA ARG A 206 -8.45 26.38 -10.95
C ARG A 206 -9.40 27.49 -11.33
N LYS A 207 -9.56 27.77 -12.62
CA LYS A 207 -10.51 28.75 -13.17
C LYS A 207 -11.94 28.19 -13.28
N HIS A 208 -12.17 26.95 -12.84
CA HIS A 208 -13.45 26.25 -12.98
C HIS A 208 -14.00 26.25 -14.43
N MET A 209 -13.10 26.26 -15.41
CA MET A 209 -13.47 26.20 -16.83
C MET A 209 -13.95 24.80 -17.24
N ILE A 210 -13.62 23.78 -16.45
CA ILE A 210 -14.01 22.39 -16.67
C ILE A 210 -15.07 22.03 -15.63
N PRO A 211 -16.30 21.67 -16.04
CA PRO A 211 -17.34 21.20 -15.12
C PRO A 211 -16.89 19.96 -14.34
N GLU A 212 -17.38 19.79 -13.11
CA GLU A 212 -16.93 18.69 -12.23
C GLU A 212 -17.11 17.30 -12.84
N PHE A 213 -18.26 17.07 -13.48
CA PHE A 213 -18.56 15.78 -14.10
C PHE A 213 -17.65 15.43 -15.31
N LEU A 214 -16.97 16.41 -15.89
CA LEU A 214 -16.04 16.21 -17.00
C LEU A 214 -14.57 16.14 -16.57
N ARG A 215 -14.22 16.49 -15.32
CA ARG A 215 -12.83 16.63 -14.88
C ARG A 215 -11.99 15.39 -15.18
N ASN A 216 -12.50 14.23 -14.82
CA ASN A 216 -11.75 12.97 -14.96
C ASN A 216 -11.54 12.61 -16.44
N VAL A 217 -12.61 12.66 -17.23
CA VAL A 217 -12.56 12.33 -18.65
C VAL A 217 -11.74 13.36 -19.43
N PHE A 218 -11.86 14.64 -19.08
CA PHE A 218 -11.06 15.72 -19.68
C PHE A 218 -9.57 15.53 -19.37
N THR A 219 -9.22 15.23 -18.12
CA THR A 219 -7.83 14.96 -17.72
C THR A 219 -7.26 13.79 -18.49
N LEU A 220 -8.00 12.66 -18.56
CA LEU A 220 -7.59 11.49 -19.33
C LEU A 220 -7.36 11.83 -20.80
N SER A 221 -8.32 12.50 -21.42
CA SER A 221 -8.22 12.91 -22.84
C SER A 221 -7.02 13.84 -23.06
N PHE A 222 -6.80 14.79 -22.16
CA PHE A 222 -5.68 15.71 -22.20
C PHE A 222 -4.33 14.99 -22.12
N VAL A 223 -4.21 14.02 -21.19
CA VAL A 223 -3.02 13.17 -21.04
C VAL A 223 -2.73 12.40 -22.32
N LEU A 224 -3.73 11.74 -22.90
CA LEU A 224 -3.57 10.95 -24.11
C LEU A 224 -3.19 11.82 -25.33
N VAL A 225 -3.81 12.99 -25.47
CA VAL A 225 -3.47 13.95 -26.54
C VAL A 225 -2.05 14.47 -26.35
N LEU A 226 -1.67 14.86 -25.14
CA LEU A 226 -0.33 15.37 -24.85
C LEU A 226 0.75 14.30 -25.10
N PHE A 227 0.47 13.07 -24.68
CA PHE A 227 1.31 11.90 -24.97
C PHE A 227 1.52 11.72 -26.47
N SER A 228 0.43 11.70 -27.23
CA SER A 228 0.47 11.49 -28.69
C SER A 228 1.19 12.62 -29.43
N ILE A 229 0.97 13.89 -29.03
CA ILE A 229 1.66 15.04 -29.60
C ILE A 229 3.16 14.94 -29.30
N SER A 230 3.52 14.61 -28.06
CA SER A 230 4.93 14.46 -27.67
C SER A 230 5.62 13.36 -28.50
N ASN A 231 5.01 12.19 -28.62
CA ASN A 231 5.52 11.09 -29.43
C ASN A 231 5.60 11.39 -30.94
N HIS A 232 4.74 12.27 -31.43
CA HIS A 232 4.81 12.72 -32.83
C HIS A 232 5.99 13.67 -33.08
N LEU A 233 6.32 14.52 -32.10
CA LEU A 233 7.46 15.45 -32.18
C LEU A 233 8.81 14.73 -32.04
N GLU A 234 8.91 13.83 -31.06
CA GLU A 234 10.08 12.98 -30.84
C GLU A 234 9.60 11.61 -30.36
N HIS A 235 10.05 10.56 -31.03
CA HIS A 235 9.68 9.20 -30.68
C HIS A 235 9.99 8.89 -29.21
N GLU A 236 9.08 8.21 -28.53
CA GLU A 236 9.18 7.78 -27.12
C GLU A 236 9.23 8.91 -26.06
N SER A 237 9.17 10.18 -26.46
CA SER A 237 9.14 11.29 -25.52
C SER A 237 7.85 11.37 -24.70
N GLY A 238 6.75 10.79 -25.20
CA GLY A 238 5.43 10.85 -24.57
C GLY A 238 5.38 10.19 -23.21
N LEU A 239 6.06 9.07 -23.00
CA LEU A 239 6.10 8.37 -21.69
C LEU A 239 6.72 9.28 -20.62
N LEU A 240 7.83 9.93 -20.96
CA LEU A 240 8.47 10.90 -20.06
C LEU A 240 7.59 12.13 -19.84
N THR A 241 6.92 12.61 -20.89
CA THR A 241 6.00 13.76 -20.83
C THR A 241 4.88 13.52 -19.83
N VAL A 242 4.19 12.37 -19.90
CA VAL A 242 3.09 12.06 -18.97
C VAL A 242 3.57 11.80 -17.54
N THR A 243 4.79 11.28 -17.37
CA THR A 243 5.42 11.11 -16.06
C THR A 243 5.71 12.48 -15.43
N VAL A 244 6.33 13.40 -16.16
CA VAL A 244 6.59 14.78 -15.69
C VAL A 244 5.28 15.51 -15.41
N LEU A 245 4.28 15.36 -16.29
CA LEU A 245 2.94 15.91 -16.10
C LEU A 245 2.32 15.43 -14.78
N GLY A 246 2.32 14.11 -14.52
CA GLY A 246 1.75 13.52 -13.31
C GLY A 246 2.46 14.00 -12.05
N VAL A 247 3.80 13.96 -12.01
CA VAL A 247 4.60 14.45 -10.87
C VAL A 247 4.35 15.94 -10.61
N ALA A 248 4.30 16.76 -11.66
CA ALA A 248 4.04 18.18 -11.52
C ALA A 248 2.64 18.45 -10.95
N LEU A 249 1.61 17.73 -11.43
CA LEU A 249 0.25 17.86 -10.92
C LEU A 249 0.09 17.33 -9.50
N ALA A 250 0.77 16.24 -9.14
CA ALA A 250 0.81 15.69 -7.78
C ALA A 250 1.25 16.73 -6.74
N ASN A 251 2.21 17.58 -7.15
CA ASN A 251 2.79 18.62 -6.30
C ASN A 251 2.20 20.03 -6.56
N TRP A 252 1.13 20.11 -7.36
CA TRP A 252 0.53 21.40 -7.70
C TRP A 252 -0.41 21.87 -6.59
N PRO A 253 -0.25 23.08 -6.04
CA PRO A 253 -1.10 23.56 -4.95
C PRO A 253 -2.58 23.60 -5.34
N LYS A 254 -3.44 22.99 -4.51
CA LYS A 254 -4.91 22.98 -4.68
C LYS A 254 -5.41 22.32 -5.99
N PHE A 255 -4.64 21.45 -6.58
CA PHE A 255 -5.12 20.62 -7.68
C PHE A 255 -6.05 19.51 -7.11
N PRO A 256 -7.22 19.23 -7.70
CA PRO A 256 -8.16 18.23 -7.21
C PRO A 256 -7.69 16.80 -7.58
N ARG A 257 -6.56 16.40 -7.00
CA ARG A 257 -5.83 15.18 -7.33
C ARG A 257 -6.63 13.92 -7.01
N ASP A 258 -7.27 13.89 -5.83
CA ASP A 258 -7.86 12.65 -5.27
C ASP A 258 -8.96 12.09 -6.18
N THR A 259 -9.89 12.93 -6.64
CA THR A 259 -10.96 12.52 -7.56
C THR A 259 -10.42 12.00 -8.90
N ILE A 260 -9.32 12.60 -9.40
CA ILE A 260 -8.69 12.19 -10.65
C ILE A 260 -7.96 10.86 -10.44
N LEU A 261 -7.32 10.68 -9.29
CA LEU A 261 -6.59 9.46 -8.94
C LEU A 261 -7.53 8.26 -8.83
N GLU A 262 -8.66 8.38 -8.12
CA GLU A 262 -9.67 7.32 -7.98
C GLU A 262 -10.18 6.82 -9.35
N PHE A 263 -10.48 7.73 -10.25
CA PHE A 263 -10.93 7.37 -11.60
C PHE A 263 -9.83 6.64 -12.38
N ASN A 264 -8.59 7.15 -12.33
CA ASN A 264 -7.47 6.53 -13.04
C ASN A 264 -7.07 5.19 -12.42
N GLU A 265 -7.16 5.01 -11.09
CA GLU A 265 -6.91 3.72 -10.42
C GLU A 265 -7.87 2.64 -10.93
N SER A 266 -9.17 2.96 -11.03
CA SER A 266 -10.16 2.02 -11.59
C SER A 266 -9.87 1.66 -13.05
N LEU A 267 -9.46 2.65 -13.86
CA LEU A 267 -9.09 2.44 -15.25
C LEU A 267 -7.78 1.64 -15.37
N THR A 268 -6.82 1.93 -14.52
CA THR A 268 -5.54 1.19 -14.44
C THR A 268 -5.77 -0.28 -14.11
N ILE A 269 -6.63 -0.62 -13.16
CA ILE A 269 -6.98 -2.01 -12.85
C ILE A 269 -7.50 -2.74 -14.10
N LEU A 270 -8.39 -2.10 -14.86
CA LEU A 270 -8.91 -2.66 -16.09
C LEU A 270 -7.81 -2.82 -17.15
N LEU A 271 -7.05 -1.75 -17.42
CA LEU A 271 -5.96 -1.75 -18.40
C LEU A 271 -4.89 -2.78 -18.07
N VAL A 272 -4.45 -2.82 -16.81
CA VAL A 272 -3.51 -3.83 -16.30
C VAL A 272 -4.01 -5.22 -16.60
N SER A 273 -5.29 -5.50 -16.30
CA SER A 273 -5.86 -6.83 -16.50
C SER A 273 -5.83 -7.23 -17.99
N VAL A 274 -6.23 -6.32 -18.86
CA VAL A 274 -6.26 -6.56 -20.30
C VAL A 274 -4.84 -6.66 -20.89
N LEU A 275 -3.96 -5.71 -20.53
CA LEU A 275 -2.60 -5.67 -21.06
C LEU A 275 -1.78 -6.89 -20.67
N PHE A 276 -1.89 -7.36 -19.41
CA PHE A 276 -1.16 -8.56 -19.00
C PHE A 276 -1.62 -9.81 -19.72
N ILE A 277 -2.93 -9.99 -19.91
CA ILE A 277 -3.45 -11.13 -20.65
C ILE A 277 -2.99 -11.05 -22.13
N ILE A 278 -3.07 -9.88 -22.77
CA ILE A 278 -2.61 -9.68 -24.14
C ILE A 278 -1.11 -9.99 -24.27
N LEU A 279 -0.29 -9.41 -23.38
CA LEU A 279 1.15 -9.59 -23.43
C LEU A 279 1.57 -11.03 -23.13
N ALA A 280 0.93 -11.67 -22.14
CA ALA A 280 1.21 -13.06 -21.79
C ALA A 280 0.72 -14.05 -22.85
N ALA A 281 -0.35 -13.74 -23.56
CA ALA A 281 -0.85 -14.54 -24.67
C ALA A 281 0.09 -14.53 -25.89
N ARG A 282 0.96 -13.53 -26.00
CA ARG A 282 1.98 -13.44 -27.06
C ARG A 282 3.26 -14.22 -26.74
N VAL A 283 3.44 -14.63 -25.48
CA VAL A 283 4.68 -15.35 -25.09
C VAL A 283 4.69 -16.72 -25.74
N GLU A 284 5.60 -16.94 -26.65
CA GLU A 284 5.85 -18.25 -27.22
C GLU A 284 6.46 -19.15 -26.15
N LEU A 285 5.75 -20.25 -25.83
CA LEU A 285 6.22 -21.22 -24.84
C LEU A 285 7.55 -21.85 -25.24
N GLU A 286 7.75 -22.08 -26.54
CA GLU A 286 9.02 -22.62 -27.06
C GLU A 286 10.17 -21.65 -26.77
N SER A 287 9.97 -20.35 -27.02
CA SER A 287 10.96 -19.30 -26.72
C SER A 287 11.22 -19.16 -25.23
N LEU A 288 10.20 -19.30 -24.38
CA LEU A 288 10.37 -19.30 -22.93
C LEU A 288 11.14 -20.53 -22.44
N LEU A 289 10.87 -21.70 -23.02
CA LEU A 289 11.56 -22.94 -22.70
C LEU A 289 12.99 -22.97 -23.27
N SER A 290 13.23 -22.32 -24.41
CA SER A 290 14.56 -22.23 -25.04
C SER A 290 15.57 -21.46 -24.19
N VAL A 291 15.11 -20.53 -23.35
CA VAL A 291 15.95 -19.85 -22.36
C VAL A 291 16.62 -20.83 -21.39
N GLY A 292 16.00 -21.98 -21.16
CA GLY A 292 16.59 -23.14 -20.50
C GLY A 292 17.14 -22.86 -19.10
N PHE A 293 18.19 -23.59 -18.74
CA PHE A 293 18.84 -23.48 -17.43
C PHE A 293 19.50 -22.12 -17.21
N ALA A 294 20.02 -21.49 -18.27
CA ALA A 294 20.64 -20.17 -18.20
C ALA A 294 19.65 -19.10 -17.69
N GLY A 295 18.37 -19.17 -18.09
CA GLY A 295 17.32 -18.30 -17.57
C GLY A 295 17.06 -18.48 -16.08
N ILE A 296 17.06 -19.71 -15.58
CA ILE A 296 16.91 -19.97 -14.14
C ILE A 296 18.09 -19.39 -13.36
N VAL A 297 19.30 -19.53 -13.89
CA VAL A 297 20.50 -18.91 -13.29
C VAL A 297 20.39 -17.38 -13.29
N LEU A 298 19.95 -16.78 -14.40
CA LEU A 298 19.73 -15.34 -14.48
C LEU A 298 18.68 -14.87 -13.46
N LEU A 299 17.56 -15.56 -13.34
CA LEU A 299 16.54 -15.28 -12.34
C LEU A 299 17.13 -15.34 -10.91
N ALA A 300 17.93 -16.37 -10.63
CA ALA A 300 18.60 -16.51 -9.34
C ALA A 300 19.59 -15.36 -9.08
N ILE A 301 20.34 -14.91 -10.10
CA ILE A 301 21.23 -13.76 -9.97
C ILE A 301 20.44 -12.48 -9.71
N VAL A 302 19.33 -12.24 -10.41
CA VAL A 302 18.46 -11.07 -10.17
C VAL A 302 17.96 -11.06 -8.74
N MET A 303 17.49 -12.19 -8.22
CA MET A 303 16.87 -12.28 -6.89
C MET A 303 17.89 -12.30 -5.76
N PHE A 304 18.97 -13.06 -5.89
CA PHE A 304 19.88 -13.37 -4.80
C PHE A 304 21.23 -12.65 -4.87
N VAL A 305 21.54 -11.99 -5.99
CA VAL A 305 22.77 -11.21 -6.14
C VAL A 305 22.46 -9.75 -6.41
N ALA A 306 21.78 -9.41 -7.49
CA ALA A 306 21.55 -8.02 -7.89
C ALA A 306 20.72 -7.27 -6.85
N ARG A 307 19.59 -7.82 -6.45
CA ARG A 307 18.71 -7.20 -5.47
C ARG A 307 19.37 -7.03 -4.10
N PRO A 308 19.97 -8.06 -3.47
CA PRO A 308 20.66 -7.87 -2.19
C PRO A 308 21.81 -6.86 -2.26
N LEU A 309 22.66 -6.91 -3.28
CA LEU A 309 23.78 -5.97 -3.42
C LEU A 309 23.27 -4.52 -3.56
N SER A 310 22.22 -4.30 -4.35
CA SER A 310 21.54 -3.02 -4.47
C SER A 310 21.06 -2.49 -3.12
N VAL A 311 20.34 -3.31 -2.34
CA VAL A 311 19.79 -2.93 -1.04
C VAL A 311 20.91 -2.69 -0.02
N TRP A 312 21.92 -3.55 0.04
CA TRP A 312 23.01 -3.40 1.00
C TRP A 312 23.86 -2.17 0.72
N ALA A 313 24.21 -1.91 -0.56
CA ALA A 313 24.90 -0.69 -0.96
C ALA A 313 24.10 0.56 -0.64
N SER A 314 22.80 0.56 -0.93
CA SER A 314 21.90 1.69 -0.69
C SER A 314 21.58 1.93 0.79
N SER A 315 21.80 0.94 1.64
CA SER A 315 21.57 1.03 3.09
C SER A 315 22.84 1.32 3.90
N ILE A 316 23.95 1.63 3.28
CA ILE A 316 25.17 2.07 3.96
C ILE A 316 24.90 3.38 4.69
N GLY A 317 25.25 3.43 5.99
CA GLY A 317 25.00 4.61 6.82
C GLY A 317 23.57 4.78 7.34
N SER A 318 22.67 3.83 7.06
CA SER A 318 21.30 3.84 7.56
C SER A 318 21.16 3.11 8.90
N ASN A 319 20.09 3.42 9.65
CA ASN A 319 19.75 2.75 10.91
C ASN A 319 18.94 1.45 10.72
N LEU A 320 18.86 0.91 9.50
CA LEU A 320 18.12 -0.31 9.22
C LEU A 320 18.78 -1.53 9.88
N LYS A 321 17.96 -2.34 10.54
CA LYS A 321 18.39 -3.62 11.11
C LYS A 321 18.69 -4.63 9.98
N THR A 322 19.58 -5.58 10.27
CA THR A 322 19.93 -6.64 9.29
C THR A 322 18.71 -7.40 8.78
N ASN A 323 17.75 -7.73 9.65
CA ASN A 323 16.53 -8.43 9.26
C ASN A 323 15.64 -7.58 8.32
N GLU A 324 15.63 -6.26 8.52
CA GLU A 324 14.91 -5.33 7.64
C GLU A 324 15.57 -5.27 6.26
N LYS A 325 16.91 -5.17 6.21
CA LYS A 325 17.67 -5.21 4.95
C LYS A 325 17.44 -6.52 4.19
N LEU A 326 17.44 -7.66 4.89
CA LEU A 326 17.16 -8.96 4.28
C LEU A 326 15.74 -9.04 3.71
N MET A 327 14.74 -8.50 4.41
CA MET A 327 13.36 -8.48 3.92
C MET A 327 13.18 -7.57 2.71
N ILE A 328 13.78 -6.37 2.72
CA ILE A 328 13.80 -5.47 1.56
C ILE A 328 14.54 -6.12 0.38
N SER A 329 15.62 -6.87 0.64
CA SER A 329 16.34 -7.63 -0.38
C SER A 329 15.51 -8.78 -0.96
N TRP A 330 14.64 -9.41 -0.15
CA TRP A 330 13.75 -10.46 -0.63
C TRP A 330 12.64 -9.89 -1.52
N ILE A 331 12.06 -8.74 -1.17
CA ILE A 331 10.93 -8.13 -1.89
C ILE A 331 11.46 -7.21 -2.99
N GLY A 332 11.18 -7.54 -4.21
CA GLY A 332 11.51 -6.74 -5.39
C GLY A 332 10.90 -7.37 -6.66
N PRO A 333 9.58 -7.63 -6.66
CA PRO A 333 8.93 -8.21 -7.83
C PRO A 333 8.95 -7.21 -8.97
N ARG A 334 9.12 -7.71 -10.19
CA ARG A 334 9.17 -6.87 -11.39
C ARG A 334 7.76 -6.58 -11.90
N GLY A 335 7.57 -5.37 -12.45
CA GLY A 335 6.25 -4.83 -12.74
C GLY A 335 5.83 -4.93 -14.22
N ILE A 336 4.62 -4.42 -14.47
CA ILE A 336 3.94 -4.35 -15.76
C ILE A 336 4.72 -3.52 -16.77
N VAL A 337 5.28 -2.40 -16.31
CA VAL A 337 5.97 -1.44 -17.17
C VAL A 337 7.12 -2.13 -17.91
N ALA A 338 7.88 -2.99 -17.23
CA ALA A 338 8.93 -3.77 -17.85
C ALA A 338 8.41 -4.70 -18.97
N ALA A 339 7.29 -5.40 -18.74
CA ALA A 339 6.68 -6.28 -19.75
C ALA A 339 6.16 -5.49 -20.96
N ALA A 340 5.44 -4.40 -20.72
CA ALA A 340 4.87 -3.58 -21.78
C ALA A 340 5.96 -2.92 -22.65
N ILE A 341 6.94 -2.30 -21.99
CA ILE A 341 8.04 -1.62 -22.68
C ILE A 341 8.95 -2.64 -23.40
N SER A 342 9.22 -3.82 -22.81
CA SER A 342 10.03 -4.86 -23.47
C SER A 342 9.37 -5.36 -24.77
N SER A 343 8.06 -5.59 -24.74
CA SER A 343 7.34 -6.01 -25.94
C SER A 343 7.33 -4.94 -27.03
N LEU A 344 7.14 -3.66 -26.64
CA LEU A 344 7.17 -2.54 -27.56
C LEU A 344 8.53 -2.38 -28.24
N PHE A 345 9.61 -2.38 -27.42
CA PHE A 345 10.95 -2.18 -27.96
C PHE A 345 11.51 -3.40 -28.69
N ALA A 346 11.16 -4.61 -28.24
CA ALA A 346 11.58 -5.82 -28.99
C ALA A 346 11.12 -5.79 -30.44
N ILE A 347 9.87 -5.38 -30.69
CA ILE A 347 9.35 -5.34 -32.07
C ILE A 347 10.01 -4.22 -32.88
N ARG A 348 10.21 -3.04 -32.29
CA ARG A 348 10.90 -1.95 -32.99
C ARG A 348 12.36 -2.26 -33.28
N LEU A 349 13.03 -2.99 -32.39
CA LEU A 349 14.44 -3.38 -32.56
C LEU A 349 14.62 -4.53 -33.53
N GLN A 350 13.58 -5.33 -33.84
CA GLN A 350 13.63 -6.36 -34.88
C GLN A 350 13.98 -5.76 -36.27
N GLU A 351 13.63 -4.50 -36.53
CA GLU A 351 13.95 -3.81 -37.77
C GLU A 351 15.48 -3.54 -37.94
N TYR A 352 16.24 -3.60 -36.83
CA TYR A 352 17.68 -3.26 -36.82
C TYR A 352 18.61 -4.49 -36.85
N ASP A 353 18.06 -5.71 -36.94
CA ASP A 353 18.81 -6.99 -37.02
C ASP A 353 19.90 -7.13 -35.94
N ILE A 354 19.57 -6.76 -34.69
CA ILE A 354 20.50 -6.83 -33.54
C ILE A 354 20.36 -8.20 -32.86
N GLN A 355 21.49 -8.86 -32.63
CA GLN A 355 21.53 -10.20 -32.02
C GLN A 355 20.96 -10.21 -30.61
N GLY A 356 19.98 -11.11 -30.36
CA GLY A 356 19.40 -11.36 -29.04
C GLY A 356 18.16 -10.54 -28.72
N VAL A 357 17.63 -9.73 -29.66
CA VAL A 357 16.37 -8.99 -29.48
C VAL A 357 15.20 -9.92 -29.22
N GLU A 358 15.18 -11.10 -29.85
CA GLU A 358 14.16 -12.13 -29.69
C GLU A 358 14.11 -12.72 -28.27
N LEU A 359 15.21 -12.65 -27.52
CA LEU A 359 15.28 -13.12 -26.12
C LEU A 359 14.77 -12.09 -25.12
N LEU A 360 14.61 -10.82 -25.52
CA LEU A 360 14.28 -9.72 -24.62
C LEU A 360 12.93 -9.96 -23.90
N VAL A 361 11.89 -10.30 -24.66
CA VAL A 361 10.55 -10.54 -24.12
C VAL A 361 10.50 -11.80 -23.26
N PRO A 362 10.96 -12.98 -23.74
CA PRO A 362 10.99 -14.20 -22.92
C PRO A 362 11.75 -14.04 -21.61
N LEU A 363 12.91 -13.37 -21.63
CA LEU A 363 13.71 -13.14 -20.43
C LEU A 363 13.01 -12.19 -19.42
N VAL A 364 12.39 -11.11 -19.90
CA VAL A 364 11.64 -10.20 -19.03
C VAL A 364 10.45 -10.92 -18.39
N PHE A 365 9.67 -11.68 -19.17
CA PHE A 365 8.57 -12.46 -18.64
C PHE A 365 9.02 -13.54 -17.65
N LEU A 366 10.13 -14.23 -17.94
CA LEU A 366 10.73 -15.21 -17.01
C LEU A 366 11.02 -14.55 -15.65
N VAL A 367 11.65 -13.37 -15.67
CA VAL A 367 11.99 -12.66 -14.44
C VAL A 367 10.73 -12.14 -13.72
N ILE A 368 9.73 -11.61 -14.44
CA ILE A 368 8.46 -11.17 -13.84
C ILE A 368 7.75 -12.35 -13.18
N ILE A 369 7.48 -13.41 -13.93
CA ILE A 369 6.78 -14.60 -13.44
C ILE A 369 7.56 -15.21 -12.27
N GLY A 370 8.86 -15.42 -12.42
CA GLY A 370 9.71 -16.03 -11.41
C GLY A 370 9.76 -15.21 -10.11
N THR A 371 9.98 -13.90 -10.21
CA THR A 371 10.02 -13.02 -9.03
C THR A 371 8.66 -12.92 -8.34
N VAL A 372 7.57 -12.78 -9.08
CA VAL A 372 6.21 -12.69 -8.52
C VAL A 372 5.82 -14.00 -7.84
N MET A 373 6.10 -15.15 -8.47
CA MET A 373 5.78 -16.46 -7.87
C MET A 373 6.61 -16.73 -6.62
N ILE A 374 7.93 -16.65 -6.72
CA ILE A 374 8.83 -17.03 -5.63
C ILE A 374 8.70 -16.06 -4.46
N GLN A 375 8.71 -14.76 -4.73
CA GLN A 375 8.61 -13.74 -3.69
C GLN A 375 7.18 -13.66 -3.14
N GLY A 376 6.16 -13.74 -3.99
CA GLY A 376 4.75 -13.69 -3.57
C GLY A 376 4.39 -14.82 -2.62
N LEU A 377 4.75 -16.06 -2.97
CA LEU A 377 4.49 -17.23 -2.14
C LEU A 377 5.40 -17.29 -0.91
N GLY A 378 6.68 -16.93 -1.06
CA GLY A 378 7.69 -17.03 0.00
C GLY A 378 7.71 -15.88 1.00
N ALA A 379 7.18 -14.71 0.65
CA ALA A 379 7.36 -13.49 1.46
C ALA A 379 6.78 -13.59 2.87
N LYS A 380 5.65 -14.27 3.07
CA LYS A 380 5.09 -14.51 4.41
C LYS A 380 5.99 -15.39 5.26
N MET A 381 6.54 -16.45 4.65
CA MET A 381 7.44 -17.38 5.34
C MET A 381 8.75 -16.69 5.74
N VAL A 382 9.35 -15.95 4.81
CA VAL A 382 10.57 -15.16 5.05
C VAL A 382 10.33 -14.08 6.10
N GLY A 383 9.22 -13.34 6.01
CA GLY A 383 8.86 -12.32 6.98
C GLY A 383 8.68 -12.86 8.40
N ASN A 384 8.09 -14.06 8.54
CA ASN A 384 7.97 -14.75 9.82
C ASN A 384 9.35 -15.19 10.35
N PHE A 385 10.18 -15.79 9.48
CA PHE A 385 11.52 -16.27 9.86
C PHE A 385 12.44 -15.12 10.33
N LEU A 386 12.37 -13.98 9.64
CA LEU A 386 13.13 -12.78 9.98
C LEU A 386 12.55 -12.02 11.19
N GLY A 387 11.35 -12.35 11.65
CA GLY A 387 10.69 -11.66 12.75
C GLY A 387 10.36 -10.19 12.46
N VAL A 388 10.17 -9.85 11.18
CA VAL A 388 9.88 -8.47 10.72
C VAL A 388 8.42 -8.25 10.37
N ARG A 389 7.60 -9.30 10.44
CA ARG A 389 6.15 -9.14 10.34
C ARG A 389 5.62 -8.55 11.63
N GLU A 390 4.76 -7.57 11.51
CA GLU A 390 3.94 -7.19 12.65
C GLU A 390 3.09 -8.40 13.06
N PRO A 391 3.13 -8.80 14.34
CA PRO A 391 2.20 -9.82 14.82
C PRO A 391 0.80 -9.36 14.43
N GLU A 392 -0.06 -10.31 14.05
CA GLU A 392 -1.39 -10.07 13.48
C GLU A 392 -2.02 -8.81 14.05
N THR A 393 -2.07 -7.75 13.25
CA THR A 393 -2.86 -6.54 13.41
C THR A 393 -3.23 -6.20 14.86
N ASN A 394 -2.24 -5.81 15.67
CA ASN A 394 -2.49 -5.41 17.05
C ASN A 394 -2.84 -3.92 17.18
N GLY A 395 -2.76 -3.16 16.07
CA GLY A 395 -3.13 -1.75 16.06
C GLY A 395 -4.64 -1.55 16.11
N ILE A 396 -5.03 -0.39 16.60
CA ILE A 396 -6.42 -0.02 16.83
C ILE A 396 -6.73 1.32 16.14
N LEU A 397 -7.78 1.32 15.30
CA LEU A 397 -8.40 2.54 14.82
C LEU A 397 -9.47 2.97 15.81
N VAL A 398 -9.29 4.12 16.43
CA VAL A 398 -10.27 4.74 17.33
C VAL A 398 -11.00 5.84 16.55
N VAL A 399 -12.27 5.60 16.24
CA VAL A 399 -13.13 6.62 15.64
C VAL A 399 -13.82 7.40 16.73
N GLY A 400 -13.44 8.66 16.88
CA GLY A 400 -13.88 9.56 17.93
C GLY A 400 -12.72 10.21 18.66
N SER A 401 -12.91 11.45 19.08
CA SER A 401 -11.89 12.26 19.76
C SER A 401 -12.42 12.91 21.03
N ASN A 402 -13.45 12.32 21.64
CA ASN A 402 -13.96 12.75 22.93
C ASN A 402 -12.99 12.33 24.07
N PRO A 403 -13.11 12.90 25.27
CA PRO A 403 -12.19 12.62 26.38
C PRO A 403 -12.04 11.14 26.73
N ILE A 404 -13.10 10.34 26.59
CA ILE A 404 -13.07 8.88 26.86
C ILE A 404 -12.25 8.17 25.78
N ALA A 405 -12.53 8.50 24.51
CA ALA A 405 -11.79 7.91 23.38
C ALA A 405 -10.29 8.22 23.47
N LEU A 406 -9.95 9.47 23.82
CA LEU A 406 -8.54 9.86 23.99
C LEU A 406 -7.88 9.17 25.17
N LEU A 407 -8.58 9.02 26.30
CA LEU A 407 -8.07 8.30 27.47
C LEU A 407 -7.78 6.83 27.16
N VAL A 408 -8.70 6.16 26.48
CA VAL A 408 -8.54 4.77 26.05
C VAL A 408 -7.41 4.64 25.01
N ALA A 409 -7.37 5.55 24.03
CA ALA A 409 -6.33 5.56 23.00
C ALA A 409 -4.93 5.75 23.61
N THR A 410 -4.78 6.68 24.55
CA THR A 410 -3.52 6.91 25.27
C THR A 410 -3.11 5.68 26.09
N SER A 411 -4.08 5.10 26.82
CA SER A 411 -3.84 3.88 27.59
C SER A 411 -3.36 2.71 26.72
N LEU A 412 -3.95 2.51 25.55
CA LEU A 412 -3.54 1.48 24.58
C LEU A 412 -2.12 1.74 24.07
N LYS A 413 -1.82 3.00 23.71
CA LYS A 413 -0.46 3.40 23.30
C LYS A 413 0.58 3.12 24.40
N ASP A 414 0.27 3.43 25.66
CA ASP A 414 1.16 3.21 26.80
C ASP A 414 1.43 1.71 27.04
N GLN A 415 0.54 0.83 26.60
CA GLN A 415 0.75 -0.63 26.58
C GLN A 415 1.48 -1.13 25.32
N GLY A 416 1.91 -0.22 24.42
CA GLY A 416 2.70 -0.55 23.23
C GLY A 416 1.88 -0.87 21.99
N PHE A 417 0.57 -0.61 21.97
CA PHE A 417 -0.25 -0.77 20.78
C PHE A 417 -0.14 0.44 19.85
N ASP A 418 -0.17 0.20 18.55
CA ASP A 418 -0.29 1.27 17.57
C ASP A 418 -1.73 1.76 17.52
N VAL A 419 -1.94 3.04 17.75
CA VAL A 419 -3.28 3.63 17.83
C VAL A 419 -3.39 4.82 16.90
N ILE A 420 -4.42 4.81 16.06
CA ILE A 420 -4.79 5.95 15.22
C ILE A 420 -6.12 6.49 15.73
N VAL A 421 -6.17 7.79 15.99
CA VAL A 421 -7.41 8.50 16.35
C VAL A 421 -7.90 9.25 15.12
N ALA A 422 -9.10 8.92 14.64
CA ALA A 422 -9.71 9.53 13.47
C ALA A 422 -10.97 10.29 13.84
N HIS A 423 -11.07 11.56 13.43
CA HIS A 423 -12.25 12.41 13.65
C HIS A 423 -12.22 13.68 12.80
N ASN A 424 -13.38 14.29 12.58
CA ASN A 424 -13.55 15.52 11.79
C ASN A 424 -13.44 16.82 12.60
N ASN A 425 -13.14 16.77 13.90
CA ASN A 425 -12.95 17.97 14.75
C ASN A 425 -11.46 18.25 14.93
N TYR A 426 -11.01 19.37 14.38
CA TYR A 426 -9.59 19.77 14.40
C TYR A 426 -9.03 19.96 15.82
N THR A 427 -9.78 20.64 16.71
CA THR A 427 -9.32 20.94 18.08
C THR A 427 -9.02 19.66 18.86
N ASN A 428 -9.92 18.69 18.77
CA ASN A 428 -9.77 17.42 19.48
C ASN A 428 -8.62 16.57 18.88
N ILE A 429 -8.49 16.58 17.55
CA ILE A 429 -7.39 15.91 16.87
C ILE A 429 -6.04 16.55 17.20
N ALA A 430 -5.99 17.89 17.33
CA ALA A 430 -4.77 18.58 17.77
C ALA A 430 -4.36 18.15 19.20
N SER A 431 -5.34 18.01 20.11
CA SER A 431 -5.08 17.48 21.46
C SER A 431 -4.57 16.05 21.47
N ALA A 432 -5.14 15.17 20.62
CA ALA A 432 -4.67 13.80 20.43
C ALA A 432 -3.22 13.77 19.92
N ARG A 433 -2.89 14.63 18.97
CA ARG A 433 -1.54 14.77 18.41
C ARG A 433 -0.53 15.26 19.45
N MET A 434 -0.92 16.21 20.31
CA MET A 434 -0.06 16.67 21.43
C MET A 434 0.20 15.55 22.45
N SER A 435 -0.71 14.60 22.62
CA SER A 435 -0.52 13.39 23.41
C SER A 435 0.34 12.33 22.66
N GLY A 436 0.87 12.68 21.49
CA GLY A 436 1.73 11.82 20.69
C GLY A 436 1.01 10.65 20.02
N LEU A 437 -0.32 10.68 19.89
CA LEU A 437 -1.10 9.70 19.13
C LEU A 437 -0.98 9.97 17.63
N ARG A 438 -1.00 8.92 16.81
CA ARG A 438 -1.23 9.06 15.38
C ARG A 438 -2.65 9.53 15.14
N THR A 439 -2.82 10.48 14.25
CA THR A 439 -4.15 11.10 14.05
C THR A 439 -4.48 11.24 12.58
N TYR A 440 -5.74 11.04 12.26
CA TYR A 440 -6.32 11.40 10.99
C TYR A 440 -7.38 12.49 11.20
N PHE A 441 -7.23 13.61 10.50
CA PHE A 441 -8.20 14.69 10.50
C PHE A 441 -9.06 14.61 9.24
N GLY A 442 -10.33 14.32 9.41
CA GLY A 442 -11.31 14.16 8.33
C GLY A 442 -12.46 13.26 8.75
N ASN A 443 -13.39 13.05 7.84
CA ASN A 443 -14.43 12.05 8.05
C ASN A 443 -13.82 10.64 7.89
N PRO A 444 -13.80 9.79 8.94
CA PRO A 444 -13.14 8.49 8.90
C PRO A 444 -13.82 7.46 7.98
N VAL A 445 -15.01 7.74 7.49
CA VAL A 445 -15.77 6.86 6.57
C VAL A 445 -15.89 7.47 5.17
N SER A 446 -15.00 8.36 4.80
CA SER A 446 -14.96 8.98 3.47
C SER A 446 -13.93 8.30 2.58
N ASP A 447 -14.12 8.40 1.27
CA ASP A 447 -13.15 7.96 0.26
C ASP A 447 -11.76 8.58 0.50
N HIS A 448 -11.71 9.82 0.99
CA HIS A 448 -10.46 10.46 1.39
C HIS A 448 -9.76 9.70 2.54
N ALA A 449 -10.52 9.13 3.49
CA ALA A 449 -9.94 8.31 4.54
C ALA A 449 -9.35 7.01 3.99
N ASP A 450 -9.99 6.38 3.01
CA ASP A 450 -9.51 5.15 2.39
C ASP A 450 -8.14 5.31 1.74
N HIS A 451 -7.86 6.49 1.20
CA HIS A 451 -6.58 6.79 0.55
C HIS A 451 -5.50 7.33 1.49
N HIS A 452 -5.89 8.07 2.53
CA HIS A 452 -4.94 8.82 3.39
C HIS A 452 -4.82 8.28 4.81
N LEU A 453 -5.77 7.45 5.25
CA LEU A 453 -5.69 6.80 6.55
C LEU A 453 -4.86 5.53 6.44
N ASP A 454 -3.59 5.64 6.83
CA ASP A 454 -2.67 4.50 6.83
C ASP A 454 -3.08 3.46 7.88
N LEU A 455 -3.77 2.43 7.43
CA LEU A 455 -4.24 1.29 8.24
C LEU A 455 -3.22 0.16 8.35
N ILE A 456 -1.99 0.34 7.87
CA ILE A 456 -0.93 -0.67 8.00
C ILE A 456 -0.67 -0.95 9.48
N GLY A 457 -0.77 -2.23 9.87
CA GLY A 457 -0.63 -2.67 11.26
C GLY A 457 -1.89 -2.49 12.13
N ILE A 458 -2.93 -1.82 11.62
CA ILE A 458 -4.22 -1.67 12.31
C ILE A 458 -5.10 -2.88 12.01
N GLY A 459 -5.72 -3.43 13.03
CA GLY A 459 -6.53 -4.63 12.87
C GLY A 459 -7.80 -4.68 13.67
N ARG A 460 -8.12 -3.59 14.37
CA ARG A 460 -9.35 -3.48 15.16
C ARG A 460 -9.92 -2.07 15.04
N LEU A 461 -11.25 -1.99 15.06
CA LEU A 461 -11.98 -0.74 15.15
C LEU A 461 -12.57 -0.57 16.54
N PHE A 462 -12.33 0.57 17.18
CA PHE A 462 -13.04 1.06 18.34
C PHE A 462 -13.87 2.28 17.94
N ALA A 463 -15.14 2.09 17.62
CA ALA A 463 -16.07 3.15 17.29
C ALA A 463 -16.56 3.81 18.59
N MET A 464 -15.96 4.93 18.95
CA MET A 464 -16.15 5.64 20.21
C MET A 464 -16.55 7.11 20.02
N SER A 465 -17.13 7.44 18.85
CA SER A 465 -17.69 8.78 18.62
C SER A 465 -18.88 9.04 19.54
N MET A 466 -19.14 10.33 19.85
CA MET A 466 -20.38 10.76 20.51
C MET A 466 -21.58 10.67 19.55
N ASP A 467 -21.35 10.55 18.27
CA ASP A 467 -22.33 10.38 17.24
C ASP A 467 -22.55 8.89 16.96
N LYS A 468 -23.77 8.43 17.23
CA LYS A 468 -24.19 7.03 17.04
C LYS A 468 -24.16 6.61 15.57
N GLU A 469 -24.54 7.52 14.68
CA GLU A 469 -24.54 7.27 13.23
C GLU A 469 -23.11 7.07 12.72
N MET A 470 -22.19 7.92 13.16
CA MET A 470 -20.76 7.79 12.83
C MET A 470 -20.19 6.44 13.29
N ASN A 471 -20.56 5.98 14.49
CA ASN A 471 -20.11 4.67 14.98
C ASN A 471 -20.63 3.55 14.09
N THR A 472 -21.91 3.59 13.74
CA THR A 472 -22.54 2.56 12.88
C THR A 472 -21.97 2.58 11.47
N LEU A 473 -21.78 3.76 10.88
CA LEU A 473 -21.17 3.90 9.56
C LEU A 473 -19.73 3.40 9.54
N SER A 474 -18.96 3.68 10.59
CA SER A 474 -17.58 3.17 10.72
C SER A 474 -17.53 1.65 10.81
N GLU A 475 -18.47 1.01 11.50
CA GLU A 475 -18.56 -0.45 11.55
C GLU A 475 -18.85 -1.05 10.16
N ILE A 476 -19.80 -0.49 9.44
CA ILE A 476 -20.14 -0.92 8.08
C ILE A 476 -18.95 -0.77 7.15
N HIS A 477 -18.32 0.40 7.18
CA HIS A 477 -17.22 0.76 6.29
C HIS A 477 -15.98 -0.13 6.50
N TYR A 478 -15.54 -0.31 7.74
CA TYR A 478 -14.34 -1.09 8.08
C TYR A 478 -14.57 -2.60 8.24
N ARG A 479 -15.78 -3.10 7.97
CA ARG A 479 -16.12 -4.53 8.08
C ARG A 479 -15.27 -5.41 7.16
N HIS A 480 -15.04 -4.94 5.93
CA HIS A 480 -14.23 -5.67 4.95
C HIS A 480 -12.75 -5.67 5.33
N GLU A 481 -12.27 -4.59 5.93
CA GLU A 481 -10.86 -4.45 6.29
C GLU A 481 -10.49 -5.27 7.54
N PHE A 482 -11.27 -5.19 8.61
CA PHE A 482 -10.93 -5.83 9.89
C PHE A 482 -11.68 -7.14 10.17
N GLY A 483 -12.77 -7.40 9.47
CA GLY A 483 -13.66 -8.53 9.71
C GLY A 483 -14.58 -8.31 10.93
N GLU A 484 -15.73 -8.98 10.92
CA GLU A 484 -16.82 -8.76 11.90
C GLU A 484 -16.40 -8.92 13.37
N ARG A 485 -15.48 -9.83 13.67
CA ARG A 485 -15.07 -10.15 15.04
C ARG A 485 -14.13 -9.12 15.67
N LYS A 486 -13.67 -8.15 14.90
CA LYS A 486 -12.70 -7.15 15.34
C LYS A 486 -13.26 -5.72 15.29
N LEU A 487 -14.58 -5.61 15.17
CA LEU A 487 -15.32 -4.36 15.21
C LEU A 487 -15.98 -4.21 16.57
N TYR A 488 -15.66 -3.12 17.24
CA TYR A 488 -16.15 -2.82 18.57
C TYR A 488 -16.73 -1.42 18.59
N ARG A 489 -17.86 -1.24 19.24
CA ARG A 489 -18.43 0.09 19.43
C ARG A 489 -18.85 0.37 20.87
N LEU A 490 -18.88 1.63 21.22
CA LEU A 490 -19.37 2.08 22.52
C LEU A 490 -20.91 2.09 22.52
N LYS A 491 -21.50 1.55 23.58
CA LYS A 491 -22.94 1.49 23.77
C LYS A 491 -23.49 2.86 24.18
N PHE A 492 -24.67 3.21 23.65
CA PHE A 492 -25.43 4.37 24.08
C PHE A 492 -26.54 3.98 25.07
N SER A 493 -26.97 4.92 25.91
CA SER A 493 -27.95 4.68 26.98
C SER A 493 -29.33 4.30 26.47
N ASP A 494 -29.70 4.69 25.26
CA ASP A 494 -30.97 4.37 24.60
C ASP A 494 -30.96 2.99 23.91
N GLU A 495 -29.81 2.34 23.82
CA GLU A 495 -29.69 1.04 23.19
C GLU A 495 -30.02 -0.09 24.18
N LYS A 496 -31.16 -0.75 23.96
CA LYS A 496 -31.55 -1.93 24.73
C LYS A 496 -30.71 -3.14 24.33
N VAL A 497 -30.46 -4.04 25.28
CA VAL A 497 -29.94 -5.37 24.99
C VAL A 497 -30.92 -6.06 24.07
N LYS A 498 -30.55 -6.36 22.83
CA LYS A 498 -31.41 -7.03 21.86
C LYS A 498 -31.71 -8.43 22.34
N SER A 499 -32.99 -8.89 22.21
CA SER A 499 -33.34 -10.27 22.45
C SER A 499 -32.78 -11.17 21.34
N GLU A 500 -32.51 -12.43 21.61
CA GLU A 500 -32.03 -13.43 20.63
C GLU A 500 -32.90 -13.53 19.35
N ARG A 501 -34.16 -13.05 19.41
CA ARG A 501 -35.06 -13.01 18.25
C ARG A 501 -34.81 -11.82 17.33
N ASP A 502 -34.39 -10.68 17.87
CA ASP A 502 -34.02 -9.48 17.08
C ASP A 502 -32.67 -9.68 16.39
N ASP A 503 -31.82 -10.53 16.95
CA ASP A 503 -30.50 -10.87 16.41
C ASP A 503 -30.54 -11.60 15.05
N LYS A 504 -31.60 -12.38 14.79
CA LYS A 504 -31.73 -13.10 13.51
C LYS A 504 -32.17 -12.22 12.33
N GLN A 505 -32.73 -11.04 12.59
CA GLN A 505 -33.16 -10.09 11.55
C GLN A 505 -32.17 -8.95 11.29
N ALA A 506 -31.28 -8.64 12.22
CA ALA A 506 -30.25 -7.63 12.05
C ALA A 506 -28.93 -8.32 11.69
N ASN A 507 -28.57 -8.30 10.41
CA ASN A 507 -27.30 -8.81 9.88
C ASN A 507 -26.04 -8.07 10.39
N PHE A 508 -26.11 -7.37 11.54
CA PHE A 508 -25.04 -6.54 12.09
C PHE A 508 -24.80 -6.84 13.57
N HIS A 509 -23.71 -7.55 13.87
CA HIS A 509 -23.26 -7.86 15.23
C HIS A 509 -21.88 -7.29 15.49
N SER A 510 -21.81 -6.00 15.81
CA SER A 510 -20.64 -5.47 16.48
C SER A 510 -20.68 -5.81 17.97
N GLN A 511 -19.51 -6.03 18.56
CA GLN A 511 -19.38 -6.27 19.99
C GLN A 511 -19.35 -4.93 20.73
N TRP A 512 -20.09 -4.83 21.85
CA TRP A 512 -20.02 -3.61 22.66
C TRP A 512 -18.76 -3.55 23.51
N LEU A 513 -18.11 -2.40 23.48
CA LEU A 513 -16.92 -2.12 24.28
C LEU A 513 -17.25 -2.11 25.78
N PHE A 514 -16.36 -2.75 26.56
CA PHE A 514 -16.29 -2.65 28.02
C PHE A 514 -17.46 -3.26 28.79
N GLY A 515 -18.24 -4.10 28.13
CA GLY A 515 -19.37 -4.81 28.75
C GLY A 515 -20.73 -4.13 28.55
N ASN A 516 -21.78 -4.81 29.00
CA ASN A 516 -23.18 -4.37 28.79
C ASN A 516 -23.52 -3.05 29.47
N ASP A 517 -22.86 -2.74 30.58
CA ASP A 517 -23.16 -1.59 31.43
C ASP A 517 -22.28 -0.38 31.15
N ALA A 518 -21.30 -0.48 30.25
CA ALA A 518 -20.36 0.56 29.93
C ALA A 518 -20.92 1.50 28.83
N THR A 519 -21.88 2.32 29.17
CA THR A 519 -22.41 3.34 28.26
C THR A 519 -21.54 4.58 28.24
N TYR A 520 -21.62 5.36 27.14
CA TYR A 520 -20.93 6.65 27.04
C TYR A 520 -21.23 7.54 28.26
N THR A 521 -22.50 7.65 28.66
CA THR A 521 -22.95 8.47 29.79
C THR A 521 -22.32 8.02 31.12
N LYS A 522 -22.24 6.69 31.34
CA LYS A 522 -21.60 6.15 32.55
C LYS A 522 -20.11 6.47 32.60
N LEU A 523 -19.40 6.24 31.50
CA LEU A 523 -17.96 6.52 31.43
C LEU A 523 -17.67 8.02 31.57
N ALA A 524 -18.48 8.88 30.96
CA ALA A 524 -18.36 10.34 31.11
C ALA A 524 -18.62 10.77 32.56
N SER A 525 -19.62 10.19 33.23
CA SER A 525 -19.89 10.43 34.66
C SER A 525 -18.73 9.97 35.56
N MET A 526 -18.10 8.84 35.24
CA MET A 526 -16.92 8.40 35.98
C MET A 526 -15.74 9.36 35.77
N LEU A 527 -15.55 9.84 34.55
CA LEU A 527 -14.48 10.79 34.23
C LEU A 527 -14.69 12.13 34.93
N SER A 528 -15.94 12.62 35.05
CA SER A 528 -16.26 13.82 35.82
C SER A 528 -15.96 13.66 37.32
N LYS A 529 -16.01 12.44 37.84
CA LYS A 529 -15.58 12.06 39.20
C LYS A 529 -14.08 11.79 39.32
N LYS A 530 -13.28 12.26 38.37
CA LYS A 530 -11.81 12.08 38.29
C LYS A 530 -11.36 10.63 38.22
N ALA A 531 -12.15 9.75 37.58
CA ALA A 531 -11.71 8.39 37.29
C ALA A 531 -10.40 8.37 36.53
N ARG A 532 -9.55 7.41 36.82
CA ARG A 532 -8.24 7.22 36.18
C ARG A 532 -8.08 5.80 35.66
N ILE A 533 -7.17 5.63 34.72
CA ILE A 533 -6.75 4.29 34.28
C ILE A 533 -5.91 3.65 35.38
N LYS A 534 -6.31 2.44 35.77
CA LYS A 534 -5.60 1.58 36.70
C LYS A 534 -5.14 0.33 35.98
N ILE A 535 -3.87 0.01 36.07
CA ILE A 535 -3.25 -1.18 35.49
C ILE A 535 -2.93 -2.13 36.66
N THR A 536 -3.46 -3.34 36.61
CA THR A 536 -3.29 -4.32 37.68
C THR A 536 -2.94 -5.69 37.09
N ASN A 537 -1.88 -6.31 37.60
CA ASN A 537 -1.56 -7.69 37.24
C ASN A 537 -2.44 -8.64 38.05
N ILE A 538 -3.20 -9.47 37.37
CA ILE A 538 -4.00 -10.53 37.99
C ILE A 538 -3.10 -11.75 38.15
N THR A 539 -2.87 -12.17 39.42
CA THR A 539 -1.96 -13.26 39.81
C THR A 539 -2.67 -14.25 40.73
N ASP A 540 -1.98 -15.31 41.13
CA ASP A 540 -2.49 -16.25 42.13
C ASP A 540 -2.69 -15.60 43.50
N SER A 541 -1.86 -14.61 43.84
CA SER A 541 -1.94 -13.86 45.09
C SER A 541 -2.93 -12.71 45.09
N TYR A 542 -3.35 -12.24 43.89
CA TYR A 542 -4.31 -11.16 43.72
C TYR A 542 -5.26 -11.45 42.57
N SER A 543 -6.35 -12.10 42.91
CA SER A 543 -7.36 -12.55 41.93
C SER A 543 -8.27 -11.41 41.44
N PHE A 544 -8.98 -11.64 40.35
CA PHE A 544 -9.97 -10.67 39.85
C PHE A 544 -11.13 -10.46 40.83
N GLU A 545 -11.48 -11.48 41.64
CA GLU A 545 -12.51 -11.35 42.69
C GLU A 545 -12.03 -10.40 43.82
N GLN A 546 -10.77 -10.49 44.20
CA GLN A 546 -10.19 -9.56 45.16
C GLN A 546 -10.13 -8.14 44.58
N TYR A 547 -9.79 -8.03 43.30
CA TYR A 547 -9.79 -6.74 42.61
C TYR A 547 -11.17 -6.09 42.61
N LYS A 548 -12.26 -6.86 42.38
CA LYS A 548 -13.64 -6.38 42.49
C LYS A 548 -14.01 -5.92 43.90
N ALA A 549 -13.53 -6.63 44.91
CA ALA A 549 -13.80 -6.26 46.29
C ALA A 549 -13.12 -4.92 46.68
N ASP A 550 -11.89 -4.71 46.22
CA ASP A 550 -11.09 -3.52 46.54
C ASP A 550 -11.54 -2.28 45.71
N ASN A 551 -12.17 -2.46 44.58
CA ASN A 551 -12.56 -1.35 43.69
C ASN A 551 -14.08 -1.39 43.43
N LYS A 552 -14.86 -0.66 44.24
CA LYS A 552 -16.32 -0.67 44.15
C LYS A 552 -16.88 -0.01 42.89
N GLN A 553 -16.21 1.01 42.38
CA GLN A 553 -16.63 1.72 41.15
C GLN A 553 -15.53 1.61 40.10
N PHE A 554 -15.61 0.59 39.26
CA PHE A 554 -14.69 0.40 38.16
C PHE A 554 -15.42 -0.12 36.89
N VAL A 555 -14.81 0.10 35.76
CA VAL A 555 -15.18 -0.49 34.46
C VAL A 555 -13.94 -1.14 33.86
N PRO A 556 -13.93 -2.47 33.68
CA PRO A 556 -12.84 -3.16 33.03
C PRO A 556 -12.87 -2.85 31.52
N LEU A 557 -11.74 -2.43 30.95
CA LEU A 557 -11.66 -2.01 29.56
C LEU A 557 -11.11 -3.13 28.68
N TYR A 558 -9.95 -3.62 29.01
CA TYR A 558 -9.27 -4.70 28.28
C TYR A 558 -8.20 -5.38 29.13
N THR A 559 -7.72 -6.51 28.68
CA THR A 559 -6.60 -7.21 29.28
C THR A 559 -5.47 -7.41 28.27
N VAL A 560 -4.23 -7.47 28.74
CA VAL A 560 -3.04 -7.79 27.96
C VAL A 560 -2.42 -9.05 28.54
N ASP A 561 -2.16 -10.06 27.71
CA ASP A 561 -1.48 -11.28 28.14
C ASP A 561 0.06 -11.13 28.17
N LYS A 562 0.77 -12.20 28.58
CA LYS A 562 2.25 -12.21 28.65
C LYS A 562 2.92 -12.04 27.29
N GLU A 563 2.22 -12.42 26.21
CA GLU A 563 2.70 -12.30 24.83
C GLU A 563 2.44 -10.90 24.24
N GLY A 564 1.82 -9.99 25.01
CA GLY A 564 1.47 -8.64 24.58
C GLY A 564 0.20 -8.58 23.71
N LYS A 565 -0.63 -9.62 23.69
CA LYS A 565 -1.85 -9.66 22.91
C LYS A 565 -3.01 -8.99 23.64
N LEU A 566 -3.75 -8.13 22.92
CA LEU A 566 -4.93 -7.42 23.42
C LEU A 566 -6.16 -8.32 23.43
N HIS A 567 -6.83 -8.37 24.58
CA HIS A 567 -8.14 -8.99 24.76
C HIS A 567 -9.13 -7.93 25.24
N VAL A 568 -10.01 -7.51 24.33
CA VAL A 568 -11.02 -6.48 24.60
C VAL A 568 -12.14 -7.09 25.47
N ILE A 569 -12.55 -6.38 26.50
CA ILE A 569 -13.69 -6.76 27.30
C ILE A 569 -14.95 -6.27 26.58
N THR A 570 -15.86 -7.20 26.30
CA THR A 570 -17.07 -6.96 25.52
C THR A 570 -18.34 -7.34 26.29
N ASP A 571 -19.48 -7.16 25.67
CA ASP A 571 -20.78 -7.64 26.17
C ASP A 571 -20.85 -9.16 26.45
N LYS A 572 -19.94 -9.93 25.82
CA LYS A 572 -19.81 -11.38 26.03
C LYS A 572 -18.85 -11.75 27.17
N PHE A 573 -18.42 -10.76 27.95
CA PHE A 573 -17.51 -11.01 29.07
C PHE A 573 -18.20 -11.79 30.19
N ASP A 574 -17.65 -12.94 30.53
CA ASP A 574 -18.19 -13.88 31.55
C ASP A 574 -17.98 -13.45 32.99
N GLY A 575 -17.37 -12.28 33.21
CA GLY A 575 -17.06 -11.74 34.52
C GLY A 575 -15.79 -12.32 35.15
N THR A 576 -14.97 -13.05 34.39
CA THR A 576 -13.70 -13.62 34.87
C THR A 576 -12.52 -13.08 34.06
N VAL A 577 -11.39 -12.81 34.73
CA VAL A 577 -10.13 -12.47 34.07
C VAL A 577 -9.14 -13.60 34.36
N PRO A 578 -8.58 -14.23 33.33
CA PRO A 578 -7.58 -15.28 33.51
C PRO A 578 -6.35 -14.76 34.28
N ARG A 579 -5.70 -15.68 35.00
CA ARG A 579 -4.43 -15.42 35.68
C ARG A 579 -3.35 -15.03 34.69
N ASP A 580 -2.34 -14.33 35.17
CA ASP A 580 -1.18 -13.89 34.39
C ASP A 580 -1.51 -12.87 33.29
N ARG A 581 -2.61 -12.13 33.45
CA ARG A 581 -2.96 -11.01 32.56
C ARG A 581 -2.89 -9.67 33.29
N LYS A 582 -2.50 -8.66 32.55
CA LYS A 582 -2.63 -7.27 32.98
C LYS A 582 -4.07 -6.82 32.71
N LEU A 583 -4.79 -6.46 33.74
CA LEU A 583 -6.12 -5.84 33.62
C LEU A 583 -5.96 -4.32 33.56
N ILE A 584 -6.57 -3.71 32.55
CA ILE A 584 -6.66 -2.26 32.41
C ILE A 584 -8.12 -1.86 32.63
N SER A 585 -8.36 -1.00 33.60
CA SER A 585 -9.70 -0.57 33.99
C SER A 585 -9.76 0.91 34.30
N LEU A 586 -10.95 1.49 34.14
CA LEU A 586 -11.28 2.84 34.59
C LEU A 586 -11.82 2.75 36.02
N VAL A 587 -11.17 3.42 36.97
CA VAL A 587 -11.51 3.34 38.41
C VAL A 587 -11.74 4.76 38.94
N VAL A 588 -12.81 4.91 39.72
CA VAL A 588 -13.00 6.09 40.56
C VAL A 588 -12.39 5.77 41.92
N ASP A 589 -11.36 6.48 42.31
CA ASP A 589 -10.82 6.32 43.67
C ASP A 589 -11.86 6.88 44.66
N ASP A 590 -12.31 6.06 45.58
CA ASP A 590 -13.00 6.56 46.75
C ASP A 590 -12.00 7.51 47.47
N GLU A 591 -12.35 8.79 47.57
CA GLU A 591 -11.55 9.74 48.37
C GLU A 591 -11.24 9.09 49.72
N VAL A 592 -9.98 8.89 50.03
CA VAL A 592 -9.56 8.59 51.38
C VAL A 592 -10.05 9.76 52.22
N GLN A 593 -11.16 9.58 52.91
CA GLN A 593 -11.56 10.57 53.92
C GLN A 593 -10.34 10.78 54.80
N PRO A 594 -9.83 12.02 54.96
CA PRO A 594 -8.74 12.27 55.87
C PRO A 594 -9.20 11.75 57.24
N LYS A 595 -8.43 10.82 57.83
CA LYS A 595 -8.68 10.37 59.19
C LYS A 595 -8.87 11.62 60.04
N PRO A 596 -9.96 11.73 60.82
CA PRO A 596 -10.14 12.87 61.69
C PRO A 596 -8.90 12.97 62.58
N VAL A 597 -8.21 14.10 62.48
CA VAL A 597 -7.08 14.41 63.38
C VAL A 597 -7.73 14.58 64.75
N ASP A 598 -7.42 13.63 65.63
CA ASP A 598 -7.85 13.68 67.04
C ASP A 598 -7.17 14.88 67.71
N VAL A 599 -7.86 16.01 67.71
CA VAL A 599 -7.42 17.23 68.41
C VAL A 599 -7.92 17.12 69.84
N THR A 600 -7.38 16.25 70.64
CA THR A 600 -7.47 16.32 72.11
C THR A 600 -6.51 17.43 72.57
N PRO A 601 -7.04 18.52 73.17
CA PRO A 601 -6.18 19.56 73.72
C PRO A 601 -5.43 18.99 74.93
N LYS A 602 -4.07 18.90 74.84
CA LYS A 602 -3.24 18.72 75.99
C LYS A 602 -3.42 19.93 76.92
N ARG A 603 -4.06 19.68 78.05
CA ARG A 603 -4.04 20.62 79.18
C ARG A 603 -2.59 20.76 79.66
N GLU A 604 -1.98 21.89 79.42
CA GLU A 604 -0.82 22.34 80.18
C GLU A 604 -1.20 22.50 81.65
N GLN A 605 -0.64 21.62 82.47
CA GLN A 605 -0.55 21.87 83.89
C GLN A 605 0.66 22.80 84.16
N ALA A 606 0.32 24.01 84.61
CA ALA A 606 1.23 24.97 85.13
C ALA A 606 1.92 24.42 86.42
N ARG A 607 3.24 24.42 86.38
CA ARG A 607 4.11 24.83 87.59
C ARG A 607 5.46 25.33 87.06
#